data_f6e672bbef5e7b528c966d215ba2cafe
#
_entry.id   f6e672bbef5e7b528c966d215ba2cafe
#
_cell.length_a   1.000
_cell.length_b   1.000
_cell.length_c   1.000
_cell.angle_alpha   90.00
_cell.angle_beta   90.00
_cell.angle_gamma   90.00
#
_symmetry.space_group_name_H-M   'P 1'
#
loop_
_entity.id
_entity.type
_entity.pdbx_description
1 polymer ?
#
loop_
_entity_poly.entity_id
_entity_poly.type
_entity_poly.pdbx_seq_one_letter_code
_entity_poly.pdbx_strand_id
1 'polypeptide(L)'
;MGLEPLVVVVEDDAASRKTLGRVLRAGGFEAAMYESAEAYLQSPPASDPIALLLDVNLEGMSGIDLLRRLRSAGSTVPVVIITAYDNPRARDEAERLGCVAYLRKPCEAETILTIVRTLERERDAH
;
A
#
# COMPACT_ATOMS: atom_id res chain seq x y z
N MET A 1 6.18 21.54 -14.07
CA MET A 1 5.94 21.34 -12.68
C MET A 1 5.19 20.05 -12.44
N GLY A 2 5.85 19.06 -11.93
CA GLY A 2 5.25 17.77 -11.66
C GLY A 2 4.58 17.75 -10.30
N LEU A 3 3.45 17.09 -10.22
CA LEU A 3 2.89 16.70 -8.94
C LEU A 3 3.74 15.58 -8.37
N GLU A 4 3.87 15.54 -7.05
CA GLU A 4 4.55 14.44 -6.41
C GLU A 4 3.76 13.15 -6.67
N PRO A 5 4.47 12.03 -6.92
CA PRO A 5 3.78 10.77 -7.14
C PRO A 5 3.03 10.34 -5.87
N LEU A 6 1.86 9.78 -6.07
CA LEU A 6 0.93 9.44 -5.00
C LEU A 6 1.13 8.01 -4.52
N VAL A 7 1.22 7.84 -3.21
CA VAL A 7 1.18 6.52 -2.55
C VAL A 7 -0.02 6.51 -1.63
N VAL A 8 -0.82 5.45 -1.71
CA VAL A 8 -1.95 5.26 -0.82
C VAL A 8 -1.52 4.39 0.35
N VAL A 9 -1.97 4.74 1.56
CA VAL A 9 -1.73 3.94 2.77
C VAL A 9 -3.07 3.55 3.36
N VAL A 10 -3.28 2.25 3.55
CA VAL A 10 -4.46 1.73 4.23
C VAL A 10 -3.99 1.02 5.50
N GLU A 11 -4.22 1.64 6.63
CA GLU A 11 -3.70 1.23 7.93
C GLU A 11 -4.63 1.73 9.03
N ASP A 12 -5.15 0.84 9.87
CA ASP A 12 -6.09 1.25 10.92
C ASP A 12 -5.43 1.80 12.17
N ASP A 13 -4.16 1.46 12.43
CA ASP A 13 -3.43 2.03 13.56
C ASP A 13 -2.96 3.45 13.24
N ALA A 14 -3.44 4.42 14.02
CA ALA A 14 -3.16 5.84 13.76
C ALA A 14 -1.67 6.16 13.83
N ALA A 15 -0.95 5.57 14.78
CA ALA A 15 0.49 5.82 14.93
C ALA A 15 1.28 5.26 13.74
N SER A 16 0.97 4.04 13.30
CA SER A 16 1.58 3.43 12.12
C SER A 16 1.28 4.23 10.87
N ARG A 17 0.03 4.65 10.71
CA ARG A 17 -0.40 5.45 9.56
C ARG A 17 0.38 6.75 9.48
N LYS A 18 0.51 7.44 10.61
CA LYS A 18 1.24 8.70 10.70
C LYS A 18 2.72 8.52 10.37
N THR A 19 3.34 7.46 10.88
CA THR A 19 4.74 7.15 10.61
C THR A 19 4.96 6.89 9.12
N LEU A 20 4.12 6.09 8.50
CA LEU A 20 4.21 5.80 7.07
C LEU A 20 4.06 7.07 6.24
N GLY A 21 3.13 7.93 6.61
CA GLY A 21 2.93 9.21 5.92
C GLY A 21 4.17 10.08 5.98
N ARG A 22 4.82 10.16 7.13
CA ARG A 22 6.05 10.95 7.29
C ARG A 22 7.18 10.40 6.44
N VAL A 23 7.35 9.08 6.42
CA VAL A 23 8.39 8.42 5.62
C VAL A 23 8.19 8.74 4.15
N LEU A 24 6.98 8.60 3.65
CA LEU A 24 6.67 8.84 2.25
C LEU A 24 6.89 10.30 1.86
N ARG A 25 6.40 11.22 2.66
CA ARG A 25 6.57 12.65 2.37
C ARG A 25 8.03 13.08 2.41
N ALA A 26 8.78 12.56 3.37
CA ALA A 26 10.22 12.84 3.45
C ALA A 26 10.95 12.31 2.23
N GLY A 27 10.44 11.24 1.62
CA GLY A 27 11.01 10.65 0.41
C GLY A 27 10.57 11.32 -0.89
N GLY A 28 9.71 12.34 -0.81
CA GLY A 28 9.25 13.08 -1.99
C GLY A 28 7.94 12.57 -2.58
N PHE A 29 7.16 11.81 -1.81
CA PHE A 29 5.88 11.28 -2.27
C PHE A 29 4.71 11.98 -1.59
N GLU A 30 3.60 12.08 -2.31
CA GLU A 30 2.33 12.45 -1.71
C GLU A 30 1.71 11.19 -1.09
N ALA A 31 1.13 11.31 0.10
CA ALA A 31 0.53 10.18 0.79
C ALA A 31 -0.96 10.45 1.01
N ALA A 32 -1.80 9.55 0.50
CA ALA A 32 -3.23 9.56 0.77
C ALA A 32 -3.51 8.48 1.81
N MET A 33 -4.07 8.86 2.93
CA MET A 33 -4.19 8.01 4.11
C MET A 33 -5.63 7.56 4.31
N TYR A 34 -5.80 6.27 4.55
CA TYR A 34 -7.11 5.67 4.83
C TYR A 34 -7.02 4.79 6.06
N GLU A 35 -8.02 4.87 6.91
CA GLU A 35 -8.05 4.09 8.16
C GLU A 35 -8.65 2.70 7.99
N SER A 36 -9.28 2.43 6.84
CA SER A 36 -9.90 1.13 6.56
C SER A 36 -9.96 0.86 5.06
N ALA A 37 -10.13 -0.41 4.72
CA ALA A 37 -10.34 -0.81 3.32
C ALA A 37 -11.64 -0.21 2.78
N GLU A 38 -12.68 -0.17 3.62
CA GLU A 38 -13.97 0.40 3.24
C GLU A 38 -13.85 1.89 2.90
N ALA A 39 -13.09 2.63 3.70
CA ALA A 39 -12.87 4.06 3.45
C ALA A 39 -12.19 4.29 2.11
N TYR A 40 -11.20 3.46 1.78
CA TYR A 40 -10.52 3.54 0.49
C TYR A 40 -11.49 3.26 -0.67
N LEU A 41 -12.31 2.23 -0.54
CA LEU A 41 -13.26 1.88 -1.59
C LEU A 41 -14.34 2.94 -1.78
N GLN A 42 -14.74 3.62 -0.71
CA GLN A 42 -15.75 4.68 -0.77
C GLN A 42 -15.22 5.96 -1.42
N SER A 43 -13.95 6.28 -1.19
CA SER A 43 -13.38 7.54 -1.65
C SER A 43 -11.95 7.34 -2.16
N PRO A 44 -11.78 6.58 -3.25
CA PRO A 44 -10.45 6.38 -3.81
C PRO A 44 -9.89 7.71 -4.32
N PRO A 45 -8.57 7.86 -4.40
CA PRO A 45 -7.98 9.10 -4.89
C PRO A 45 -8.33 9.33 -6.36
N ALA A 46 -8.34 10.59 -6.78
CA ALA A 46 -8.67 10.96 -8.16
C ALA A 46 -7.62 10.49 -9.16
N SER A 47 -6.36 10.44 -8.75
CA SER A 47 -5.28 9.98 -9.61
C SER A 47 -4.83 8.59 -9.22
N ASP A 48 -4.30 7.83 -10.18
CA ASP A 48 -3.80 6.49 -9.94
C ASP A 48 -2.54 6.53 -9.09
N PRO A 49 -2.50 5.82 -7.95
CA PRO A 49 -1.30 5.77 -7.14
C PRO A 49 -0.23 4.89 -7.79
N ILE A 50 1.03 5.18 -7.47
CA ILE A 50 2.15 4.33 -7.90
C ILE A 50 2.23 3.07 -7.05
N ALA A 51 1.67 3.12 -5.84
CA ALA A 51 1.67 1.98 -4.92
C ALA A 51 0.57 2.14 -3.88
N LEU A 52 0.11 1.01 -3.38
CA LEU A 52 -0.82 0.91 -2.27
C LEU A 52 -0.10 0.15 -1.15
N LEU A 53 0.16 0.82 -0.02
CA LEU A 53 0.71 0.19 1.17
C LEU A 53 -0.46 -0.27 2.03
N LEU A 54 -0.52 -1.56 2.33
CA LEU A 54 -1.74 -2.18 2.85
C LEU A 54 -1.42 -3.12 4.00
N ASP A 55 -2.07 -2.91 5.14
CA ASP A 55 -2.00 -3.85 6.25
C ASP A 55 -3.01 -4.97 6.03
N VAL A 56 -2.62 -6.19 6.35
CA VAL A 56 -3.51 -7.35 6.29
C VAL A 56 -4.56 -7.30 7.40
N ASN A 57 -4.14 -6.88 8.59
CA ASN A 57 -4.96 -6.95 9.80
C ASN A 57 -5.73 -5.66 10.02
N LEU A 58 -6.76 -5.46 9.21
CA LEU A 58 -7.66 -4.31 9.32
C LEU A 58 -8.97 -4.76 9.96
N GLU A 59 -9.59 -3.88 10.73
CA GLU A 59 -10.95 -4.11 11.21
C GLU A 59 -11.92 -4.04 10.03
N GLY A 60 -12.95 -4.88 10.06
CA GLY A 60 -13.88 -4.98 8.94
C GLY A 60 -13.28 -5.78 7.81
N MET A 61 -13.26 -5.22 6.61
CA MET A 61 -12.65 -5.87 5.46
C MET A 61 -11.13 -5.97 5.66
N SER A 62 -10.58 -7.17 5.53
CA SER A 62 -9.13 -7.37 5.67
C SER A 62 -8.37 -6.82 4.47
N GLY A 63 -7.04 -6.66 4.65
CA GLY A 63 -6.20 -6.21 3.54
C GLY A 63 -6.19 -7.20 2.38
N ILE A 64 -6.25 -8.49 2.67
CA ILE A 64 -6.30 -9.51 1.60
C ILE A 64 -7.62 -9.44 0.85
N ASP A 65 -8.73 -9.22 1.55
CA ASP A 65 -10.04 -9.05 0.91
C ASP A 65 -10.03 -7.83 -0.01
N LEU A 66 -9.42 -6.73 0.42
CA LEU A 66 -9.29 -5.54 -0.42
C LEU A 66 -8.45 -5.85 -1.66
N LEU A 67 -7.32 -6.51 -1.50
CA LEU A 67 -6.47 -6.88 -2.63
C LEU A 67 -7.23 -7.77 -3.62
N ARG A 68 -7.95 -8.76 -3.11
CA ARG A 68 -8.76 -9.65 -3.95
C ARG A 68 -9.80 -8.85 -4.73
N ARG A 69 -10.47 -7.92 -4.09
CA ARG A 69 -11.47 -7.06 -4.74
C ARG A 69 -10.87 -6.21 -5.83
N LEU A 70 -9.71 -5.61 -5.57
CA LEU A 70 -9.03 -4.79 -6.57
C LEU A 70 -8.68 -5.60 -7.79
N ARG A 71 -8.11 -6.79 -7.61
CA ARG A 71 -7.75 -7.65 -8.74
C ARG A 71 -8.97 -8.12 -9.50
N SER A 72 -10.05 -8.46 -8.81
CA SER A 72 -11.30 -8.88 -9.44
C SER A 72 -11.93 -7.76 -10.26
N ALA A 73 -11.72 -6.51 -9.87
CA ALA A 73 -12.22 -5.35 -10.59
C ALA A 73 -11.29 -4.94 -11.75
N GLY A 74 -10.22 -5.67 -11.98
CA GLY A 74 -9.28 -5.40 -13.07
C GLY A 74 -8.17 -4.43 -12.71
N SER A 75 -8.07 -4.01 -11.45
CA SER A 75 -7.00 -3.12 -11.03
C SER A 75 -5.67 -3.86 -10.99
N THR A 76 -4.64 -3.24 -11.52
CA THR A 76 -3.27 -3.75 -11.48
C THR A 76 -2.37 -2.89 -10.60
N VAL A 77 -2.97 -2.09 -9.72
CA VAL A 77 -2.19 -1.21 -8.85
C VAL A 77 -1.15 -2.02 -8.07
N PRO A 78 0.10 -1.56 -8.02
CA PRO A 78 1.11 -2.27 -7.24
C PRO A 78 0.78 -2.21 -5.74
N VAL A 79 0.75 -3.35 -5.09
CA VAL A 79 0.40 -3.47 -3.67
C VAL A 79 1.59 -3.99 -2.89
N VAL A 80 1.94 -3.27 -1.83
CA VAL A 80 2.97 -3.67 -0.86
C VAL A 80 2.25 -3.95 0.45
N ILE A 81 2.37 -5.18 0.93
CA ILE A 81 1.78 -5.56 2.22
C ILE A 81 2.77 -5.23 3.33
N ILE A 82 2.29 -4.58 4.40
CA ILE A 82 3.09 -4.29 5.59
C ILE A 82 2.25 -4.70 6.79
N THR A 83 2.67 -5.75 7.50
CA THR A 83 1.86 -6.31 8.59
C THR A 83 2.68 -6.68 9.81
N ALA A 84 2.08 -6.55 11.00
CA ALA A 84 2.72 -6.94 12.25
C ALA A 84 2.68 -8.45 12.48
N TYR A 85 1.70 -9.13 11.88
CA TYR A 85 1.47 -10.55 12.13
C TYR A 85 1.74 -11.36 10.87
N ASP A 86 2.65 -12.32 10.99
CA ASP A 86 2.96 -13.23 9.90
C ASP A 86 1.89 -14.32 9.85
N ASN A 87 1.25 -14.42 8.69
CA ASN A 87 0.23 -15.43 8.44
C ASN A 87 0.55 -16.08 7.10
N PRO A 88 1.00 -17.35 7.10
CA PRO A 88 1.38 -18.01 5.85
C PRO A 88 0.27 -18.07 4.81
N ARG A 89 -0.98 -18.23 5.23
CA ARG A 89 -2.11 -18.24 4.30
C ARG A 89 -2.31 -16.90 3.63
N ALA A 90 -2.25 -15.82 4.42
CA ALA A 90 -2.40 -14.46 3.90
C ALA A 90 -1.25 -14.15 2.94
N ARG A 91 -0.04 -14.56 3.30
CA ARG A 91 1.13 -14.34 2.46
C ARG A 91 1.01 -15.06 1.13
N ASP A 92 0.62 -16.35 1.16
CA ASP A 92 0.46 -17.13 -0.07
C ASP A 92 -0.61 -16.52 -0.97
N GLU A 93 -1.71 -16.08 -0.39
CA GLU A 93 -2.77 -15.46 -1.16
C GLU A 93 -2.36 -14.12 -1.75
N ALA A 94 -1.66 -13.30 -0.96
CA ALA A 94 -1.13 -12.02 -1.45
C ALA A 94 -0.19 -12.24 -2.63
N GLU A 95 0.67 -13.24 -2.56
CA GLU A 95 1.57 -13.57 -3.66
C GLU A 95 0.82 -14.01 -4.90
N ARG A 96 -0.20 -14.85 -4.74
CA ARG A 96 -1.05 -15.26 -5.86
C ARG A 96 -1.80 -14.09 -6.49
N LEU A 97 -2.15 -13.10 -5.69
CA LEU A 97 -2.83 -11.89 -6.16
C LEU A 97 -1.84 -10.83 -6.67
N GLY A 98 -0.57 -11.19 -6.75
CA GLY A 98 0.45 -10.36 -7.38
C GLY A 98 0.92 -9.17 -6.55
N CYS A 99 0.98 -9.29 -5.22
CA CYS A 99 1.57 -8.23 -4.42
C CYS A 99 3.06 -8.11 -4.77
N VAL A 100 3.57 -6.89 -4.71
CA VAL A 100 4.96 -6.60 -5.05
C VAL A 100 5.91 -7.05 -3.95
N ALA A 101 5.50 -6.87 -2.71
CA ALA A 101 6.31 -7.22 -1.55
C ALA A 101 5.39 -7.49 -0.36
N TYR A 102 5.88 -8.32 0.55
CA TYR A 102 5.17 -8.66 1.79
C TYR A 102 6.16 -8.44 2.92
N LEU A 103 5.96 -7.36 3.68
CA LEU A 103 6.91 -6.92 4.70
C LEU A 103 6.32 -7.09 6.10
N ARG A 104 7.17 -7.44 7.06
CA ARG A 104 6.78 -7.51 8.46
C ARG A 104 7.17 -6.23 9.19
N LYS A 105 6.29 -5.78 10.06
CA LYS A 105 6.59 -4.67 10.98
C LYS A 105 7.45 -5.19 12.14
N PRO A 106 8.40 -4.40 12.63
CA PRO A 106 8.80 -3.10 12.10
C PRO A 106 9.67 -3.24 10.86
N CYS A 107 9.46 -2.40 9.87
CA CYS A 107 10.31 -2.35 8.69
C CYS A 107 10.93 -0.96 8.56
N GLU A 108 12.14 -0.92 8.01
CA GLU A 108 12.88 0.33 7.92
C GLU A 108 12.32 1.24 6.84
N ALA A 109 12.41 2.55 7.08
CA ALA A 109 11.97 3.55 6.12
C ALA A 109 12.64 3.37 4.77
N GLU A 110 13.93 3.08 4.74
CA GLU A 110 14.67 2.89 3.49
C GLU A 110 14.17 1.70 2.68
N THR A 111 13.74 0.63 3.35
CA THR A 111 13.15 -0.52 2.65
C THR A 111 11.89 -0.10 1.91
N ILE A 112 11.01 0.63 2.58
CA ILE A 112 9.76 1.11 1.99
C ILE A 112 10.05 2.06 0.82
N LEU A 113 10.93 3.04 1.03
CA LEU A 113 11.25 4.03 0.00
C LEU A 113 11.92 3.41 -1.21
N THR A 114 12.80 2.42 -1.00
CA THR A 114 13.45 1.73 -2.12
C THR A 114 12.42 1.02 -3.00
N ILE A 115 11.46 0.34 -2.39
CA ILE A 115 10.41 -0.34 -3.14
C ILE A 115 9.56 0.66 -3.92
N VAL A 116 9.12 1.73 -3.26
CA VAL A 116 8.24 2.72 -3.89
C VAL A 116 8.96 3.46 -5.02
N ARG A 117 10.23 3.80 -4.83
CA ARG A 117 11.04 4.43 -5.88
C ARG A 117 11.24 3.52 -7.08
N THR A 118 11.40 2.22 -6.83
CA THR A 118 11.50 1.24 -7.91
C THR A 118 10.19 1.18 -8.71
N LEU A 119 9.06 1.16 -8.01
CA LEU A 119 7.76 1.17 -8.66
C LEU A 119 7.52 2.45 -9.48
N GLU A 120 7.95 3.57 -8.97
CA GLU A 120 7.86 4.83 -9.69
C GLU A 120 8.66 4.77 -11.00
N ARG A 121 9.91 4.29 -10.94
CA ARG A 121 10.76 4.16 -12.13
C ARG A 121 10.16 3.19 -13.14
N GLU A 122 9.60 2.09 -12.69
CA GLU A 122 8.98 1.11 -13.58
C GLU A 122 7.77 1.71 -14.29
N ARG A 123 6.95 2.48 -13.57
CA ARG A 123 5.80 3.16 -14.17
C ARG A 123 6.23 4.18 -15.21
N ASP A 124 7.26 4.97 -14.91
CA ASP A 124 7.75 6.02 -15.79
C ASP A 124 8.45 5.45 -17.03
N ALA A 125 8.88 4.19 -16.97
CA ALA A 125 9.54 3.54 -18.10
C ALA A 125 8.54 3.04 -19.16
N HIS A 126 7.26 3.09 -18.88
CA HIS A 126 6.22 2.62 -19.82
C HIS A 126 5.49 3.80 -20.51
#